data_764e557aec98f7ae05ca2d3a0704075a
#
_entry.id   764e557aec98f7ae05ca2d3a0704075a
#
_cell.length_a   1.000
_cell.length_b   1.000
_cell.length_c   1.000
_cell.angle_alpha   90.00
_cell.angle_beta   90.00
_cell.angle_gamma   90.00
#
_symmetry.space_group_name_H-M   'P 1'
#
loop_
_entity.id
_entity.type
_entity.pdbx_description
1 polymer ?
#
loop_
_entity_poly.entity_id
_entity_poly.type
_entity_poly.pdbx_seq_one_letter_code
_entity_poly.pdbx_strand_id
1 'polypeptide(L)'
;MPLKIKELPETERPYEKLELYGEKTLSNAELLAIIIKSGTKEETSVQIAQKILNLNYDPQMGSLNFLKDISLEELMQIKGIGKVKAIQLKAVSELAIRMSKPSNYKKVQIKCTEQLAKLVMEELRLEKREFVKLFLLNTKNEILKNMDISVGGTNFANVNTKEIISEALKIKAPKIILVHNHPSGDPTPSKADITFTDRLYNAARMFDIELVDHIVIGNMKFKSIFVETKKMVEKIKKENLKIQKDVD
;
A
#
# COMPACT_ATOMS: atom_id res chain seq x y z
N MET A 1 35.54 22.15 15.45
CA MET A 1 34.10 22.40 15.70
C MET A 1 33.32 21.91 14.55
N PRO A 2 32.18 21.25 14.72
CA PRO A 2 31.34 20.84 13.55
C PRO A 2 30.82 22.11 12.84
N LEU A 3 30.85 22.12 11.52
CA LEU A 3 30.32 23.18 10.67
C LEU A 3 28.86 23.45 11.02
N LYS A 4 28.50 24.69 11.30
CA LYS A 4 27.10 25.10 11.49
C LYS A 4 26.44 25.27 10.13
N ILE A 5 25.12 24.98 10.02
CA ILE A 5 24.37 25.17 8.76
C ILE A 5 24.55 26.59 8.20
N LYS A 6 24.66 27.62 9.07
CA LYS A 6 24.87 29.00 8.66
C LYS A 6 26.27 29.29 8.06
N GLU A 7 27.20 28.36 8.19
CA GLU A 7 28.55 28.45 7.64
C GLU A 7 28.63 27.81 6.24
N LEU A 8 27.57 27.07 5.82
CA LEU A 8 27.44 26.54 4.47
C LEU A 8 27.03 27.64 3.48
N PRO A 9 27.39 27.52 2.20
CA PRO A 9 26.82 28.35 1.14
C PRO A 9 25.29 28.33 1.19
N GLU A 10 24.62 29.40 0.82
CA GLU A 10 23.16 29.49 0.84
C GLU A 10 22.50 28.37 0.03
N THR A 11 23.09 28.00 -1.10
CA THR A 11 22.65 26.90 -1.98
C THR A 11 22.68 25.52 -1.32
N GLU A 12 23.41 25.36 -0.24
CA GLU A 12 23.57 24.10 0.52
C GLU A 12 22.76 24.08 1.82
N ARG A 13 22.10 25.20 2.17
CA ARG A 13 21.25 25.27 3.35
C ARG A 13 19.84 24.77 2.98
N PRO A 14 19.27 23.82 3.71
CA PRO A 14 18.01 23.18 3.31
C PRO A 14 16.82 24.13 3.09
N TYR A 15 16.68 25.18 3.88
CA TYR A 15 15.60 26.17 3.73
C TYR A 15 15.78 27.01 2.48
N GLU A 16 16.96 27.59 2.30
CA GLU A 16 17.32 28.43 1.16
C GLU A 16 17.34 27.60 -0.13
N LYS A 17 17.82 26.36 -0.07
CA LYS A 17 17.81 25.44 -1.20
C LYS A 17 16.38 25.10 -1.64
N LEU A 18 15.46 24.88 -0.68
CA LEU A 18 14.05 24.65 -1.00
C LEU A 18 13.44 25.89 -1.67
N GLU A 19 13.71 27.07 -1.14
CA GLU A 19 13.17 28.34 -1.66
C GLU A 19 13.68 28.65 -3.07
N LEU A 20 14.97 28.42 -3.33
CA LEU A 20 15.60 28.77 -4.61
C LEU A 20 15.33 27.72 -5.71
N TYR A 21 15.32 26.44 -5.36
CA TYR A 21 15.32 25.33 -6.33
C TYR A 21 14.12 24.39 -6.22
N GLY A 22 13.27 24.57 -5.24
CA GLY A 22 12.08 23.76 -4.99
C GLY A 22 12.37 22.43 -4.27
N GLU A 23 11.32 21.83 -3.76
CA GLU A 23 11.35 20.65 -2.88
C GLU A 23 11.97 19.40 -3.53
N LYS A 24 11.88 19.26 -4.85
CA LYS A 24 12.36 18.08 -5.59
C LYS A 24 13.89 17.97 -5.62
N THR A 25 14.59 19.05 -5.33
CA THR A 25 16.06 19.08 -5.33
C THR A 25 16.66 18.66 -3.98
N LEU A 26 15.82 18.55 -2.93
CA LEU A 26 16.27 18.19 -1.60
C LEU A 26 16.33 16.67 -1.42
N SER A 27 17.37 16.22 -0.73
CA SER A 27 17.47 14.87 -0.22
C SER A 27 16.49 14.62 0.93
N ASN A 28 16.19 13.36 1.24
CA ASN A 28 15.36 13.01 2.39
C ASN A 28 15.93 13.54 3.70
N ALA A 29 17.25 13.59 3.85
CA ALA A 29 17.90 14.16 5.04
C ALA A 29 17.65 15.67 5.16
N GLU A 30 17.71 16.40 4.06
CA GLU A 30 17.42 17.84 4.03
C GLU A 30 15.96 18.15 4.31
N LEU A 31 15.01 17.37 3.75
CA LEU A 31 13.59 17.50 4.05
C LEU A 31 13.29 17.24 5.53
N LEU A 32 13.85 16.18 6.11
CA LEU A 32 13.72 15.89 7.54
C LEU A 32 14.40 16.98 8.39
N ALA A 33 15.54 17.54 7.95
CA ALA A 33 16.23 18.62 8.64
C ALA A 33 15.36 19.89 8.76
N ILE A 34 14.58 20.20 7.72
CA ILE A 34 13.60 21.30 7.75
C ILE A 34 12.53 21.04 8.82
N ILE A 35 12.01 19.81 8.90
CA ILE A 35 10.96 19.43 9.84
C ILE A 35 11.46 19.51 11.30
N ILE A 36 12.65 18.99 11.60
CA ILE A 36 13.24 19.02 12.94
C ILE A 36 13.86 20.37 13.31
N LYS A 37 14.00 21.30 12.35
CA LYS A 37 14.43 22.70 12.46
C LYS A 37 15.85 22.92 12.97
N SER A 38 16.23 22.33 14.07
CA SER A 38 17.50 22.63 14.75
C SER A 38 18.29 21.37 15.08
N GLY A 39 19.59 21.46 15.00
CA GLY A 39 20.53 20.47 15.50
C GLY A 39 20.75 20.55 17.02
N THR A 40 21.91 20.07 17.44
CA THR A 40 22.48 20.22 18.78
C THR A 40 23.72 21.13 18.75
N LYS A 41 24.43 21.26 19.86
CA LYS A 41 25.74 21.94 19.87
C LYS A 41 26.79 21.20 19.04
N GLU A 42 26.64 19.90 18.87
CA GLU A 42 27.62 19.01 18.26
C GLU A 42 27.24 18.59 16.83
N GLU A 43 25.95 18.61 16.47
CA GLU A 43 25.45 18.10 15.22
C GLU A 43 24.41 19.01 14.56
N THR A 44 24.50 19.14 13.25
CA THR A 44 23.51 19.88 12.44
C THR A 44 22.19 19.11 12.36
N SER A 45 21.10 19.80 12.00
CA SER A 45 19.81 19.12 11.75
C SER A 45 19.90 18.09 10.62
N VAL A 46 20.75 18.30 9.61
CA VAL A 46 20.97 17.34 8.51
C VAL A 46 21.65 16.07 9.02
N GLN A 47 22.67 16.20 9.88
CA GLN A 47 23.35 15.05 10.49
C GLN A 47 22.41 14.23 11.38
N ILE A 48 21.54 14.89 12.15
CA ILE A 48 20.52 14.22 12.95
C ILE A 48 19.51 13.51 12.03
N ALA A 49 19.07 14.14 10.93
CA ALA A 49 18.19 13.54 9.95
C ALA A 49 18.82 12.30 9.29
N GLN A 50 20.10 12.32 8.98
CA GLN A 50 20.84 11.15 8.49
C GLN A 50 20.81 9.98 9.49
N LYS A 51 20.96 10.28 10.79
CA LYS A 51 20.84 9.26 11.84
C LYS A 51 19.44 8.65 11.90
N ILE A 52 18.40 9.48 11.73
CA ILE A 52 17.02 8.97 11.64
C ILE A 52 16.90 8.01 10.45
N LEU A 53 17.40 8.39 9.27
CA LEU A 53 17.34 7.56 8.05
C LEU A 53 18.11 6.24 8.21
N ASN A 54 19.19 6.23 8.96
CA ASN A 54 20.00 5.04 9.22
C ASN A 54 19.31 4.02 10.18
N LEU A 55 18.19 4.38 10.81
CA LEU A 55 17.35 3.42 11.54
C LEU A 55 16.54 2.51 10.61
N ASN A 56 16.52 2.81 9.31
CA ASN A 56 15.83 1.98 8.33
C ASN A 56 16.60 0.69 8.08
N TYR A 57 16.10 -0.42 8.61
CA TYR A 57 16.69 -1.76 8.49
C TYR A 57 16.28 -2.50 7.21
N ASP A 58 15.34 -1.95 6.43
CA ASP A 58 14.86 -2.60 5.19
C ASP A 58 15.06 -1.69 3.97
N PRO A 59 16.12 -1.92 3.18
CA PRO A 59 16.37 -1.16 1.95
C PRO A 59 15.26 -1.29 0.90
N GLN A 60 14.43 -2.34 0.97
CA GLN A 60 13.36 -2.59 -0.01
C GLN A 60 12.10 -1.76 0.26
N MET A 61 11.91 -1.27 1.47
CA MET A 61 10.73 -0.47 1.85
C MET A 61 10.78 1.00 1.42
N GLY A 62 11.87 1.46 0.83
CA GLY A 62 12.06 2.89 0.54
C GLY A 62 12.44 3.69 1.80
N SER A 63 13.22 4.75 1.62
CA SER A 63 13.97 5.39 2.70
C SER A 63 13.17 6.12 3.79
N LEU A 64 11.85 6.33 3.64
CA LEU A 64 11.00 7.06 4.60
C LEU A 64 9.86 6.23 5.21
N ASN A 65 9.59 5.05 4.67
CA ASN A 65 8.42 4.25 5.09
C ASN A 65 8.51 3.75 6.54
N PHE A 66 9.71 3.52 7.06
CA PHE A 66 9.92 3.13 8.45
C PHE A 66 9.39 4.16 9.45
N LEU A 67 9.24 5.44 9.06
CA LEU A 67 8.67 6.49 9.92
C LEU A 67 7.21 6.21 10.31
N LYS A 68 6.49 5.36 9.58
CA LYS A 68 5.14 4.92 9.94
C LYS A 68 5.15 4.11 11.23
N ASP A 69 6.13 3.23 11.36
CA ASP A 69 6.18 2.16 12.35
C ASP A 69 7.02 2.49 13.58
N ILE A 70 8.03 3.34 13.40
CA ILE A 70 8.93 3.73 14.52
C ILE A 70 8.14 4.42 15.64
N SER A 71 8.38 4.02 16.87
CA SER A 71 7.74 4.60 18.05
C SER A 71 8.31 5.98 18.42
N LEU A 72 7.59 6.72 19.26
CA LEU A 72 8.10 7.99 19.83
C LEU A 72 9.34 7.74 20.70
N GLU A 73 9.34 6.65 21.44
CA GLU A 73 10.42 6.23 22.32
C GLU A 73 11.70 5.95 21.54
N GLU A 74 11.59 5.19 20.42
CA GLU A 74 12.73 4.90 19.53
C GLU A 74 13.29 6.17 18.90
N LEU A 75 12.44 7.09 18.43
CA LEU A 75 12.89 8.39 17.92
C LEU A 75 13.62 9.20 18.97
N MET A 76 13.15 9.20 20.21
CA MET A 76 13.77 9.94 21.31
C MET A 76 15.11 9.35 21.79
N GLN A 77 15.48 8.12 21.40
CA GLN A 77 16.82 7.56 21.64
C GLN A 77 17.90 8.30 20.83
N ILE A 78 17.52 8.98 19.77
CA ILE A 78 18.47 9.72 18.93
C ILE A 78 18.86 11.02 19.63
N LYS A 79 20.15 11.21 19.91
CA LYS A 79 20.67 12.46 20.48
C LYS A 79 20.26 13.64 19.60
N GLY A 80 19.56 14.60 20.18
CA GLY A 80 19.04 15.77 19.47
C GLY A 80 17.58 15.68 19.03
N ILE A 81 16.92 14.53 19.23
CA ILE A 81 15.48 14.33 19.06
C ILE A 81 14.82 14.26 20.43
N GLY A 82 14.25 15.40 20.87
CA GLY A 82 13.38 15.43 22.03
C GLY A 82 11.93 15.16 21.67
N LYS A 83 11.07 15.10 22.68
CA LYS A 83 9.63 14.81 22.54
C LYS A 83 8.94 15.62 21.43
N VAL A 84 9.22 16.92 21.34
CA VAL A 84 8.59 17.80 20.34
C VAL A 84 8.95 17.37 18.91
N LYS A 85 10.25 17.14 18.63
CA LYS A 85 10.72 16.72 17.31
C LYS A 85 10.21 15.34 16.93
N ALA A 86 10.16 14.40 17.87
CA ALA A 86 9.57 13.08 17.65
C ALA A 86 8.08 13.18 17.27
N ILE A 87 7.30 14.02 17.97
CA ILE A 87 5.90 14.27 17.65
C ILE A 87 5.74 14.91 16.25
N GLN A 88 6.60 15.87 15.89
CA GLN A 88 6.56 16.48 14.55
C GLN A 88 6.81 15.46 13.45
N LEU A 89 7.78 14.57 13.60
CA LEU A 89 8.07 13.51 12.63
C LEU A 89 6.90 12.53 12.49
N LYS A 90 6.29 12.12 13.60
CA LYS A 90 5.08 11.25 13.57
C LYS A 90 3.88 11.93 12.93
N ALA A 91 3.67 13.22 13.22
CA ALA A 91 2.59 14.00 12.62
C ALA A 91 2.75 14.12 11.10
N VAL A 92 3.97 14.41 10.62
CA VAL A 92 4.26 14.48 9.18
C VAL A 92 4.07 13.12 8.51
N SER A 93 4.53 12.04 9.15
CA SER A 93 4.32 10.67 8.65
C SER A 93 2.83 10.33 8.52
N GLU A 94 2.02 10.65 9.53
CA GLU A 94 0.55 10.44 9.48
C GLU A 94 -0.12 11.30 8.41
N LEU A 95 0.29 12.57 8.24
CA LEU A 95 -0.23 13.41 7.17
C LEU A 95 0.08 12.82 5.79
N ALA A 96 1.30 12.33 5.57
CA ALA A 96 1.67 11.67 4.32
C ALA A 96 0.80 10.44 4.04
N ILE A 97 0.49 9.62 5.07
CA ILE A 97 -0.42 8.49 4.97
C ILE A 97 -1.83 8.96 4.59
N ARG A 98 -2.35 10.00 5.25
CA ARG A 98 -3.69 10.53 4.92
C ARG A 98 -3.76 11.13 3.51
N MET A 99 -2.70 11.79 3.08
CA MET A 99 -2.60 12.36 1.72
C MET A 99 -2.47 11.28 0.64
N SER A 100 -1.83 10.15 0.94
CA SER A 100 -1.74 9.01 0.01
C SER A 100 -3.03 8.19 -0.07
N LYS A 101 -3.91 8.28 0.94
CA LYS A 101 -5.23 7.64 0.88
C LYS A 101 -6.15 8.47 0.00
N PRO A 102 -6.56 7.96 -1.17
CA PRO A 102 -7.54 8.68 -1.98
C PRO A 102 -8.83 8.80 -1.18
N SER A 103 -9.20 10.02 -0.87
CA SER A 103 -10.33 10.34 0.01
C SER A 103 -11.69 9.98 -0.59
N ASN A 104 -11.77 9.67 -1.88
CA ASN A 104 -13.04 9.35 -2.52
C ASN A 104 -12.85 8.69 -3.88
N TYR A 105 -12.97 7.35 -3.94
CA TYR A 105 -13.04 6.62 -5.21
C TYR A 105 -14.41 6.77 -5.92
N LYS A 106 -15.36 7.51 -5.32
CA LYS A 106 -16.69 7.69 -5.90
C LYS A 106 -16.62 8.25 -7.33
N LYS A 107 -17.34 7.58 -8.24
CA LYS A 107 -17.41 7.89 -9.68
C LYS A 107 -16.13 7.60 -10.49
N VAL A 108 -15.10 7.00 -9.93
CA VAL A 108 -14.00 6.49 -10.74
C VAL A 108 -14.51 5.27 -11.52
N GLN A 109 -14.42 5.33 -12.85
CA GLN A 109 -14.76 4.20 -13.71
C GLN A 109 -13.57 3.27 -13.84
N ILE A 110 -13.76 1.99 -13.51
CA ILE A 110 -12.73 0.95 -13.61
C ILE A 110 -12.84 0.29 -14.99
N LYS A 111 -11.86 0.54 -15.85
CA LYS A 111 -11.81 -0.01 -17.21
C LYS A 111 -11.08 -1.35 -17.28
N CYS A 112 -10.14 -1.58 -16.36
CA CYS A 112 -9.38 -2.84 -16.28
C CYS A 112 -8.85 -3.06 -14.86
N THR A 113 -8.49 -4.32 -14.56
CA THR A 113 -7.89 -4.74 -13.28
C THR A 113 -6.65 -3.92 -12.90
N GLU A 114 -5.78 -3.65 -13.87
CA GLU A 114 -4.55 -2.89 -13.66
C GLU A 114 -4.81 -1.47 -13.15
N GLN A 115 -5.86 -0.81 -13.66
CA GLN A 115 -6.22 0.53 -13.21
C GLN A 115 -6.59 0.53 -11.73
N LEU A 116 -7.40 -0.43 -11.27
CA LEU A 116 -7.75 -0.53 -9.85
C LEU A 116 -6.54 -0.91 -9.00
N ALA A 117 -5.73 -1.86 -9.46
CA ALA A 117 -4.51 -2.25 -8.76
C ALA A 117 -3.57 -1.05 -8.54
N LYS A 118 -3.31 -0.23 -9.57
CA LYS A 118 -2.50 1.00 -9.46
C LYS A 118 -3.11 2.01 -8.50
N LEU A 119 -4.43 2.15 -8.51
CA LEU A 119 -5.15 3.09 -7.67
C LEU A 119 -4.98 2.80 -6.17
N VAL A 120 -4.90 1.52 -5.79
CA VAL A 120 -4.77 1.09 -4.39
C VAL A 120 -3.36 0.65 -4.00
N MET A 121 -2.44 0.59 -4.96
CA MET A 121 -1.08 0.08 -4.77
C MET A 121 -0.36 0.76 -3.61
N GLU A 122 -0.30 2.09 -3.62
CA GLU A 122 0.44 2.86 -2.62
C GLU A 122 -0.17 2.76 -1.22
N GLU A 123 -1.46 2.51 -1.13
CA GLU A 123 -2.13 2.29 0.15
C GLU A 123 -1.83 0.90 0.72
N LEU A 124 -1.89 -0.13 -0.12
CA LEU A 124 -1.90 -1.53 0.33
C LEU A 124 -0.51 -2.18 0.39
N ARG A 125 0.42 -1.83 -0.53
CA ARG A 125 1.73 -2.49 -0.61
C ARG A 125 2.61 -2.33 0.64
N LEU A 126 2.37 -1.31 1.43
CA LEU A 126 3.14 -0.97 2.63
C LEU A 126 2.49 -1.45 3.93
N GLU A 127 1.33 -2.08 3.84
CA GLU A 127 0.64 -2.60 5.02
C GLU A 127 1.29 -3.90 5.48
N LYS A 128 1.66 -3.95 6.77
CA LYS A 128 2.29 -5.13 7.41
C LYS A 128 1.32 -6.25 7.75
N ARG A 129 0.03 -5.99 7.63
CA ARG A 129 -1.04 -6.96 7.84
C ARG A 129 -1.82 -7.13 6.57
N GLU A 130 -2.51 -8.25 6.43
CA GLU A 130 -3.45 -8.43 5.33
C GLU A 130 -4.66 -7.53 5.51
N PHE A 131 -4.95 -6.74 4.49
CA PHE A 131 -6.16 -5.94 4.36
C PHE A 131 -6.96 -6.45 3.18
N VAL A 132 -8.26 -6.58 3.38
CA VAL A 132 -9.19 -6.92 2.30
C VAL A 132 -10.12 -5.74 2.06
N LYS A 133 -10.06 -5.18 0.86
CA LYS A 133 -10.94 -4.10 0.39
C LYS A 133 -12.00 -4.63 -0.55
N LEU A 134 -13.23 -4.21 -0.32
CA LEU A 134 -14.36 -4.44 -1.22
C LEU A 134 -14.65 -3.16 -2.00
N PHE A 135 -14.75 -3.28 -3.32
CA PHE A 135 -15.23 -2.25 -4.22
C PHE A 135 -16.60 -2.65 -4.77
N LEU A 136 -17.59 -1.81 -4.57
CA LEU A 136 -18.95 -1.96 -5.04
C LEU A 136 -19.16 -1.05 -6.24
N LEU A 137 -19.57 -1.62 -7.38
CA LEU A 137 -19.64 -0.93 -8.66
C LEU A 137 -21.05 -0.94 -9.24
N ASN A 138 -21.36 0.07 -10.06
CA ASN A 138 -22.56 0.07 -10.87
C ASN A 138 -22.33 -0.71 -12.20
N THR A 139 -23.36 -0.76 -13.04
CA THR A 139 -23.31 -1.43 -14.35
C THR A 139 -22.28 -0.84 -15.31
N LYS A 140 -21.92 0.43 -15.15
CA LYS A 140 -20.88 1.14 -15.92
C LYS A 140 -19.47 0.97 -15.35
N ASN A 141 -19.28 0.10 -14.36
CA ASN A 141 -18.03 -0.12 -13.62
C ASN A 141 -17.54 1.14 -12.86
N GLU A 142 -18.44 2.05 -12.50
CA GLU A 142 -18.09 3.19 -11.64
C GLU A 142 -18.19 2.76 -10.17
N ILE A 143 -17.21 3.16 -9.36
CA ILE A 143 -17.18 2.85 -7.94
C ILE A 143 -18.30 3.61 -7.22
N LEU A 144 -19.25 2.87 -6.65
CA LEU A 144 -20.31 3.39 -5.79
C LEU A 144 -19.82 3.57 -4.36
N LYS A 145 -19.09 2.56 -3.84
CA LYS A 145 -18.56 2.52 -2.49
C LYS A 145 -17.32 1.62 -2.44
N ASN A 146 -16.38 1.95 -1.59
CA ASN A 146 -15.31 1.05 -1.18
C ASN A 146 -15.27 0.97 0.35
N MET A 147 -14.80 -0.16 0.88
CA MET A 147 -14.69 -0.37 2.32
C MET A 147 -13.68 -1.47 2.65
N ASP A 148 -13.11 -1.38 3.83
CA ASP A 148 -12.28 -2.45 4.38
C ASP A 148 -13.21 -3.50 5.02
N ILE A 149 -13.08 -4.77 4.59
CA ILE A 149 -13.89 -5.88 5.10
C ILE A 149 -13.16 -6.61 6.24
N SER A 150 -11.84 -6.71 6.15
CA SER A 150 -11.04 -7.35 7.18
C SER A 150 -9.71 -6.65 7.34
N VAL A 151 -9.26 -6.55 8.58
CA VAL A 151 -7.97 -5.97 8.97
C VAL A 151 -7.30 -6.92 9.95
N GLY A 152 -6.11 -7.44 9.57
CA GLY A 152 -5.19 -8.03 10.54
C GLY A 152 -5.34 -9.51 10.87
N GLY A 153 -5.78 -10.34 9.92
CA GLY A 153 -5.63 -11.81 10.01
C GLY A 153 -4.54 -12.31 9.06
N THR A 154 -3.89 -13.43 9.40
CA THR A 154 -2.92 -14.11 8.55
C THR A 154 -3.55 -14.95 7.44
N ASN A 155 -4.89 -14.99 7.37
CA ASN A 155 -5.65 -15.78 6.38
C ASN A 155 -7.03 -15.17 6.15
N PHE A 156 -7.60 -15.36 4.95
CA PHE A 156 -9.02 -15.10 4.60
C PHE A 156 -10.04 -15.78 5.52
N ALA A 157 -9.62 -16.49 6.56
CA ALA A 157 -10.49 -17.19 7.52
C ALA A 157 -11.51 -16.26 8.19
N ASN A 158 -11.23 -14.97 8.30
CA ASN A 158 -12.10 -13.99 8.93
C ASN A 158 -12.99 -13.20 7.94
N VAL A 159 -12.80 -13.39 6.62
CA VAL A 159 -13.64 -12.71 5.61
C VAL A 159 -14.91 -13.51 5.37
N ASN A 160 -16.05 -12.92 5.72
CA ASN A 160 -17.33 -13.58 5.57
C ASN A 160 -17.99 -13.21 4.23
N THR A 161 -18.19 -14.20 3.36
CA THR A 161 -18.90 -14.06 2.08
C THR A 161 -20.28 -13.41 2.27
N LYS A 162 -20.99 -13.75 3.36
CA LYS A 162 -22.29 -13.17 3.69
C LYS A 162 -22.22 -11.66 3.91
N GLU A 163 -21.16 -11.18 4.55
CA GLU A 163 -20.95 -9.74 4.79
C GLU A 163 -20.75 -8.99 3.47
N ILE A 164 -19.91 -9.52 2.57
CA ILE A 164 -19.66 -8.93 1.25
C ILE A 164 -20.95 -8.80 0.45
N ILE A 165 -21.72 -9.89 0.37
CA ILE A 165 -23.00 -9.90 -0.35
C ILE A 165 -24.00 -8.94 0.31
N SER A 166 -24.09 -8.93 1.63
CA SER A 166 -24.96 -8.01 2.36
C SER A 166 -24.66 -6.56 2.03
N GLU A 167 -23.39 -6.16 2.00
CA GLU A 167 -23.00 -4.80 1.65
C GLU A 167 -23.35 -4.45 0.20
N ALA A 168 -23.17 -5.38 -0.73
CA ALA A 168 -23.55 -5.17 -2.13
C ALA A 168 -25.07 -5.00 -2.27
N LEU A 169 -25.86 -5.83 -1.60
CA LEU A 169 -27.33 -5.76 -1.61
C LEU A 169 -27.87 -4.46 -0.99
N LYS A 170 -27.29 -3.97 0.12
CA LYS A 170 -27.68 -2.72 0.79
C LYS A 170 -27.69 -1.52 -0.15
N ILE A 171 -26.75 -1.44 -1.08
CA ILE A 171 -26.65 -0.33 -2.02
C ILE A 171 -27.04 -0.73 -3.45
N LYS A 172 -27.56 -1.94 -3.62
CA LYS A 172 -27.96 -2.51 -4.93
C LYS A 172 -26.81 -2.48 -5.95
N ALA A 173 -25.59 -2.80 -5.52
CA ALA A 173 -24.45 -2.87 -6.40
C ALA A 173 -24.48 -4.16 -7.23
N PRO A 174 -24.57 -4.09 -8.56
CA PRO A 174 -24.61 -5.27 -9.42
C PRO A 174 -23.25 -5.94 -9.60
N LYS A 175 -22.16 -5.25 -9.23
CA LYS A 175 -20.79 -5.72 -9.44
C LYS A 175 -19.92 -5.46 -8.23
N ILE A 176 -19.00 -6.38 -7.96
CA ILE A 176 -18.01 -6.29 -6.90
C ILE A 176 -16.61 -6.62 -7.40
N ILE A 177 -15.59 -5.99 -6.81
CA ILE A 177 -14.18 -6.37 -6.92
C ILE A 177 -13.61 -6.48 -5.51
N LEU A 178 -12.86 -7.55 -5.26
CA LEU A 178 -12.04 -7.68 -4.07
C LEU A 178 -10.59 -7.33 -4.37
N VAL A 179 -9.94 -6.70 -3.42
CA VAL A 179 -8.49 -6.44 -3.45
C VAL A 179 -7.92 -6.75 -2.09
N HIS A 180 -6.84 -7.51 -2.02
CA HIS A 180 -6.09 -7.70 -0.79
C HIS A 180 -4.58 -7.58 -1.04
N ASN A 181 -3.83 -7.31 0.02
CA ASN A 181 -2.37 -7.27 -0.05
C ASN A 181 -1.76 -8.50 0.61
N HIS A 182 -0.61 -8.92 0.10
CA HIS A 182 0.28 -9.85 0.77
C HIS A 182 1.43 -9.07 1.43
N PRO A 183 1.57 -9.10 2.76
CA PRO A 183 2.67 -8.45 3.48
C PRO A 183 4.06 -8.98 3.07
N SER A 184 4.15 -10.20 2.54
CA SER A 184 5.38 -10.76 1.97
C SER A 184 5.90 -10.03 0.73
N GLY A 185 5.04 -9.21 0.09
CA GLY A 185 5.34 -8.53 -1.17
C GLY A 185 5.19 -9.39 -2.43
N ASP A 186 4.95 -10.70 -2.31
CA ASP A 186 4.66 -11.58 -3.45
C ASP A 186 3.14 -11.62 -3.71
N PRO A 187 2.64 -11.15 -4.86
CA PRO A 187 1.21 -11.15 -5.19
C PRO A 187 0.68 -12.50 -5.66
N THR A 188 1.45 -13.59 -5.52
CA THR A 188 1.00 -14.92 -5.96
C THR A 188 -0.15 -15.39 -5.08
N PRO A 189 -1.36 -15.64 -5.66
CA PRO A 189 -2.50 -16.08 -4.90
C PRO A 189 -2.24 -17.41 -4.19
N SER A 190 -2.63 -17.51 -2.92
CA SER A 190 -2.61 -18.74 -2.16
C SER A 190 -3.77 -19.66 -2.57
N LYS A 191 -3.70 -20.93 -2.16
CA LYS A 191 -4.83 -21.87 -2.32
C LYS A 191 -6.07 -21.39 -1.57
N ALA A 192 -5.89 -20.74 -0.42
CA ALA A 192 -6.99 -20.17 0.37
C ALA A 192 -7.69 -19.04 -0.38
N ASP A 193 -6.93 -18.16 -1.04
CA ASP A 193 -7.47 -17.05 -1.84
C ASP A 193 -8.32 -17.58 -3.00
N ILE A 194 -7.80 -18.59 -3.71
CA ILE A 194 -8.53 -19.22 -4.84
C ILE A 194 -9.82 -19.85 -4.34
N THR A 195 -9.76 -20.66 -3.26
CA THR A 195 -10.93 -21.32 -2.68
C THR A 195 -11.98 -20.32 -2.20
N PHE A 196 -11.54 -19.25 -1.54
CA PHE A 196 -12.43 -18.18 -1.11
C PHE A 196 -13.08 -17.47 -2.29
N THR A 197 -12.30 -17.18 -3.34
CA THR A 197 -12.79 -16.54 -4.57
C THR A 197 -13.86 -17.37 -5.25
N ASP A 198 -13.66 -18.69 -5.38
CA ASP A 198 -14.65 -19.59 -5.96
C ASP A 198 -15.94 -19.63 -5.13
N ARG A 199 -15.82 -19.69 -3.80
CA ARG A 199 -16.98 -19.64 -2.91
C ARG A 199 -17.75 -18.33 -3.03
N LEU A 200 -17.05 -17.20 -3.08
CA LEU A 200 -17.67 -15.88 -3.23
C LEU A 200 -18.31 -15.74 -4.60
N TYR A 201 -17.66 -16.17 -5.66
CA TYR A 201 -18.19 -16.14 -7.03
C TYR A 201 -19.51 -16.89 -7.14
N ASN A 202 -19.56 -18.12 -6.63
CA ASN A 202 -20.78 -18.93 -6.64
C ASN A 202 -21.90 -18.29 -5.79
N ALA A 203 -21.58 -17.77 -4.62
CA ALA A 203 -22.56 -17.13 -3.75
C ALA A 203 -23.09 -15.81 -4.35
N ALA A 204 -22.23 -14.98 -4.94
CA ALA A 204 -22.62 -13.69 -5.55
C ALA A 204 -23.58 -13.89 -6.73
N ARG A 205 -23.32 -14.91 -7.56
CA ARG A 205 -24.21 -15.27 -8.69
C ARG A 205 -25.64 -15.61 -8.29
N MET A 206 -25.85 -16.17 -7.09
CA MET A 206 -27.20 -16.47 -6.58
C MET A 206 -28.04 -15.22 -6.33
N PHE A 207 -27.39 -14.05 -6.25
CA PHE A 207 -28.02 -12.75 -6.02
C PHE A 207 -27.86 -11.80 -7.22
N ASP A 208 -27.52 -12.32 -8.40
CA ASP A 208 -27.25 -11.55 -9.62
C ASP A 208 -26.15 -10.48 -9.43
N ILE A 209 -25.18 -10.76 -8.56
CA ILE A 209 -24.02 -9.92 -8.33
C ILE A 209 -22.81 -10.53 -9.07
N GLU A 210 -22.19 -9.76 -9.96
CA GLU A 210 -20.99 -10.14 -10.69
C GLU A 210 -19.74 -9.90 -9.83
N LEU A 211 -18.98 -10.96 -9.51
CA LEU A 211 -17.61 -10.80 -9.04
C LEU A 211 -16.71 -10.58 -10.27
N VAL A 212 -16.36 -9.32 -10.51
CA VAL A 212 -15.58 -8.91 -11.70
C VAL A 212 -14.14 -9.39 -11.62
N ASP A 213 -13.50 -9.25 -10.44
CA ASP A 213 -12.14 -9.73 -10.19
C ASP A 213 -11.84 -9.86 -8.70
N HIS A 214 -10.77 -10.59 -8.40
CA HIS A 214 -10.11 -10.60 -7.10
C HIS A 214 -8.60 -10.37 -7.32
N ILE A 215 -8.09 -9.27 -6.79
CA ILE A 215 -6.74 -8.76 -7.04
C ILE A 215 -5.88 -8.93 -5.80
N VAL A 216 -4.69 -9.48 -5.99
CA VAL A 216 -3.67 -9.57 -4.94
C VAL A 216 -2.59 -8.51 -5.19
N ILE A 217 -2.33 -7.68 -4.20
CA ILE A 217 -1.31 -6.63 -4.22
C ILE A 217 -0.06 -7.13 -3.48
N GLY A 218 1.08 -7.05 -4.16
CA GLY A 218 2.40 -7.26 -3.58
C GLY A 218 3.24 -5.98 -3.61
N ASN A 219 4.55 -6.11 -3.51
CA ASN A 219 5.45 -4.97 -3.58
C ASN A 219 5.62 -4.52 -5.05
N MET A 220 4.99 -3.38 -5.42
CA MET A 220 4.99 -2.82 -6.78
C MET A 220 4.49 -3.76 -7.88
N LYS A 221 3.78 -4.83 -7.50
CA LYS A 221 3.26 -5.87 -8.39
C LYS A 221 1.84 -6.24 -7.96
N PHE A 222 1.06 -6.76 -8.88
CA PHE A 222 -0.26 -7.32 -8.59
C PHE A 222 -0.54 -8.55 -9.45
N LYS A 223 -1.48 -9.38 -9.02
CA LYS A 223 -2.05 -10.48 -9.81
C LYS A 223 -3.57 -10.49 -9.69
N SER A 224 -4.24 -10.84 -10.79
CA SER A 224 -5.65 -11.16 -10.82
C SER A 224 -5.83 -12.66 -10.63
N ILE A 225 -6.68 -13.06 -9.68
CA ILE A 225 -6.96 -14.49 -9.44
C ILE A 225 -7.64 -15.11 -10.65
N PHE A 226 -8.56 -14.41 -11.32
CA PHE A 226 -9.24 -14.93 -12.49
C PHE A 226 -8.29 -15.18 -13.67
N VAL A 227 -7.33 -14.29 -13.89
CA VAL A 227 -6.33 -14.48 -14.95
C VAL A 227 -5.41 -15.65 -14.63
N GLU A 228 -4.94 -15.76 -13.39
CA GLU A 228 -4.07 -16.87 -12.97
C GLU A 228 -4.81 -18.22 -13.02
N THR A 229 -6.08 -18.29 -12.60
CA THR A 229 -6.91 -19.49 -12.67
C THR A 229 -7.12 -19.94 -14.12
N LYS A 230 -7.40 -19.00 -15.05
CA LYS A 230 -7.52 -19.34 -16.49
C LYS A 230 -6.22 -19.90 -17.07
N LYS A 231 -5.08 -19.27 -16.77
CA LYS A 231 -3.76 -19.76 -17.20
C LYS A 231 -3.48 -21.17 -16.68
N MET A 232 -3.84 -21.45 -15.43
CA MET A 232 -3.65 -22.76 -14.81
C MET A 232 -4.51 -23.84 -15.50
N VAL A 233 -5.77 -23.55 -15.80
CA VAL A 233 -6.67 -24.43 -16.52
C VAL A 233 -6.17 -24.70 -17.95
N GLU A 234 -5.69 -23.68 -18.65
CA GLU A 234 -5.12 -23.84 -20.00
C GLU A 234 -3.84 -24.69 -19.98
N LYS A 235 -2.99 -24.52 -18.96
CA LYS A 235 -1.77 -25.32 -18.80
C LYS A 235 -2.11 -26.81 -18.58
N ILE A 236 -3.06 -27.10 -17.68
CA ILE A 236 -3.52 -28.48 -17.41
C ILE A 236 -4.12 -29.11 -18.69
N LYS A 237 -4.94 -28.36 -19.45
CA LYS A 237 -5.48 -28.86 -20.73
C LYS A 237 -4.38 -29.20 -21.75
N LYS A 238 -3.32 -28.36 -21.83
CA LYS A 238 -2.18 -28.62 -22.72
C LYS A 238 -1.35 -29.83 -22.27
N GLU A 239 -1.15 -30.02 -20.98
CA GLU A 239 -0.44 -31.17 -20.43
C GLU A 239 -1.22 -32.46 -20.66
N ASN A 240 -2.54 -32.49 -20.44
CA ASN A 240 -3.39 -33.64 -20.71
C ASN A 240 -3.44 -34.00 -22.20
N LEU A 241 -3.45 -33.01 -23.10
CA LEU A 241 -3.38 -33.24 -24.54
C LEU A 241 -2.01 -33.80 -25.01
N LYS A 242 -0.93 -33.50 -24.30
CA LYS A 242 0.38 -34.13 -24.57
C LYS A 242 0.39 -35.58 -24.13
N ILE A 243 -0.09 -35.87 -22.91
CA ILE A 243 -0.17 -37.24 -22.38
C ILE A 243 -1.02 -38.15 -23.28
N GLN A 244 -2.14 -37.65 -23.85
CA GLN A 244 -2.96 -38.42 -24.81
C GLN A 244 -2.24 -38.75 -26.13
N LYS A 245 -1.37 -37.83 -26.61
CA LYS A 245 -0.59 -38.03 -27.84
C LYS A 245 0.61 -38.96 -27.68
N ASP A 246 1.09 -39.12 -26.44
CA ASP A 246 2.22 -40.01 -26.11
C ASP A 246 1.73 -41.46 -25.81
N VAL A 247 0.41 -41.70 -25.78
CA VAL A 247 -0.24 -43.00 -25.51
C VAL A 247 -0.85 -43.62 -26.80
N ASP A 248 -0.99 -42.84 -27.88
CA ASP A 248 -1.41 -43.29 -29.23
C ASP A 248 -0.16 -43.51 -30.12
#